data_134374a68dfa16e9ecff2e48248973f4
#
_entry.id   134374a68dfa16e9ecff2e48248973f4
#
_cell.length_a   1.000
_cell.length_b   1.000
_cell.length_c   1.000
_cell.angle_alpha   90.00
_cell.angle_beta   90.00
_cell.angle_gamma   90.00
#
_symmetry.space_group_name_H-M   'P 1'
#
loop_
_entity.id
_entity.type
_entity.pdbx_description
1 polymer ?
#
loop_
_entity_poly.entity_id
_entity_poly.type
_entity_poly.pdbx_seq_one_letter_code
_entity_poly.pdbx_strand_id
1 'polypeptide(L)'
;MHKPLIVTPLGNDTILRKAMPEARIVAGDWWDEVSLAADATATIVPAYHWSARGADDRRMALWGGFMLQTVAGLVYFAGDTGYGNGAIFREMRSRIGAPDIALLPIGAYAPRWFMREQHINPAEAVRIMEDLDASQAVGIHWGVFQLTDEPREEPVELLHEAMLQRDLDPLRFKAAEPGDVLEWGSSDD
;
A
#
# COMPACT_ATOMS: atom_id res chain seq x y z
N MET A 1 19.58 23.29 -2.06
CA MET A 1 18.83 22.29 -1.28
C MET A 1 17.81 21.64 -2.21
N HIS A 2 17.72 20.33 -2.26
CA HIS A 2 16.75 19.61 -3.10
C HIS A 2 15.33 19.87 -2.54
N LYS A 3 14.39 20.27 -3.42
CA LYS A 3 12.98 20.51 -3.05
C LYS A 3 12.12 19.40 -3.68
N PRO A 4 11.87 18.28 -2.98
CA PRO A 4 11.07 17.20 -3.53
C PRO A 4 9.63 17.66 -3.76
N LEU A 5 8.98 17.04 -4.75
CA LEU A 5 7.53 17.09 -4.87
C LEU A 5 6.92 16.08 -3.89
N ILE A 6 5.96 16.54 -3.08
CA ILE A 6 5.19 15.69 -2.16
C ILE A 6 3.78 15.60 -2.72
N VAL A 7 3.34 14.39 -3.03
CA VAL A 7 1.94 14.10 -3.39
C VAL A 7 1.25 13.51 -2.15
N THR A 8 0.07 14.01 -1.82
CA THR A 8 -0.64 13.61 -0.61
C THR A 8 -2.16 13.65 -0.81
N PRO A 9 -2.95 12.82 -0.12
CA PRO A 9 -4.39 12.98 -0.07
C PRO A 9 -4.82 14.33 0.55
N LEU A 10 -6.00 14.81 0.18
CA LEU A 10 -6.57 16.10 0.59
C LEU A 10 -6.50 16.37 2.09
N GLY A 11 -6.26 17.62 2.47
CA GLY A 11 -6.18 18.10 3.85
C GLY A 11 -4.83 17.86 4.53
N ASN A 12 -3.99 16.95 4.03
CA ASN A 12 -2.65 16.71 4.56
C ASN A 12 -1.68 17.84 4.18
N ASP A 13 -1.89 18.50 3.05
CA ASP A 13 -1.09 19.64 2.59
C ASP A 13 -1.09 20.79 3.60
N THR A 14 -2.21 21.06 4.26
CA THR A 14 -2.32 22.08 5.30
C THR A 14 -1.35 21.83 6.47
N ILE A 15 -1.18 20.56 6.83
CA ILE A 15 -0.29 20.11 7.90
C ILE A 15 1.17 20.15 7.43
N LEU A 16 1.42 19.60 6.24
CA LEU A 16 2.76 19.54 5.65
C LEU A 16 3.33 20.93 5.37
N ARG A 17 2.53 21.91 4.90
CA ARG A 17 2.98 23.29 4.67
C ARG A 17 3.41 24.00 5.95
N LYS A 18 2.81 23.66 7.10
CA LYS A 18 3.26 24.20 8.40
C LYS A 18 4.64 23.66 8.79
N ALA A 19 4.89 22.36 8.55
CA ALA A 19 6.16 21.72 8.87
C ALA A 19 7.26 21.99 7.83
N MET A 20 6.88 22.12 6.57
CA MET A 20 7.78 22.25 5.41
C MET A 20 7.28 23.33 4.45
N PRO A 21 7.35 24.65 4.82
CA PRO A 21 6.76 25.74 4.04
C PRO A 21 7.36 25.89 2.63
N GLU A 22 8.59 25.44 2.43
CA GLU A 22 9.31 25.51 1.15
C GLU A 22 9.09 24.27 0.24
N ALA A 23 8.37 23.24 0.71
CA ALA A 23 8.13 22.05 -0.08
C ALA A 23 7.11 22.31 -1.22
N ARG A 24 7.30 21.63 -2.35
CA ARG A 24 6.31 21.56 -3.41
C ARG A 24 5.30 20.48 -3.04
N ILE A 25 4.07 20.86 -2.70
CA ILE A 25 3.04 19.93 -2.23
C ILE A 25 1.84 20.00 -3.17
N VAL A 26 1.42 18.84 -3.68
CA VAL A 26 0.18 18.64 -4.44
C VAL A 26 -0.72 17.73 -3.61
N ALA A 27 -1.92 18.20 -3.29
CA ALA A 27 -2.95 17.41 -2.62
C ALA A 27 -4.07 17.07 -3.61
N GLY A 28 -4.57 15.84 -3.56
CA GLY A 28 -5.64 15.37 -4.43
C GLY A 28 -6.64 14.47 -3.72
N ASP A 29 -7.79 14.27 -4.34
CA ASP A 29 -8.81 13.32 -3.92
C ASP A 29 -8.47 11.91 -4.42
N TRP A 30 -9.23 10.92 -4.01
CA TRP A 30 -9.15 9.58 -4.60
C TRP A 30 -9.43 9.66 -6.10
N TRP A 31 -8.61 8.94 -6.85
CA TRP A 31 -8.58 8.88 -8.31
C TRP A 31 -7.95 10.09 -9.01
N ASP A 32 -7.50 11.11 -8.26
CA ASP A 32 -6.73 12.19 -8.85
C ASP A 32 -5.35 11.70 -9.27
N GLU A 33 -4.95 12.10 -10.48
CA GLU A 33 -3.65 11.81 -11.07
C GLU A 33 -2.72 13.01 -10.96
N VAL A 34 -1.49 12.78 -10.54
CA VAL A 34 -0.44 13.79 -10.43
C VAL A 34 0.74 13.39 -11.26
N SER A 35 1.07 14.20 -12.27
CA SER A 35 2.30 14.01 -13.05
C SER A 35 3.52 14.31 -12.17
N LEU A 36 4.42 13.35 -12.06
CA LEU A 36 5.69 13.44 -11.33
C LEU A 36 6.85 13.82 -12.24
N ALA A 37 6.83 13.27 -13.47
CA ALA A 37 7.79 13.50 -14.54
C ALA A 37 7.09 13.29 -15.90
N ALA A 38 7.80 13.44 -16.99
CA ALA A 38 7.24 13.24 -18.33
C ALA A 38 6.70 11.82 -18.54
N ASP A 39 7.25 10.85 -17.84
CA ASP A 39 7.00 9.42 -17.96
C ASP A 39 6.62 8.76 -16.62
N ALA A 40 6.21 9.56 -15.64
CA ALA A 40 5.80 9.06 -14.33
C ALA A 40 4.57 9.80 -13.79
N THR A 41 3.55 9.04 -13.39
CA THR A 41 2.29 9.53 -12.83
C THR A 41 1.95 8.78 -11.55
N ALA A 42 1.52 9.49 -10.52
CA ALA A 42 0.95 8.91 -9.30
C ALA A 42 -0.56 9.15 -9.27
N THR A 43 -1.34 8.09 -9.07
CA THR A 43 -2.78 8.16 -8.81
C THR A 43 -3.03 7.89 -7.33
N ILE A 44 -3.74 8.77 -6.65
CA ILE A 44 -4.19 8.56 -5.27
C ILE A 44 -5.38 7.59 -5.29
N VAL A 45 -5.30 6.50 -4.53
CA VAL A 45 -6.34 5.47 -4.53
C VAL A 45 -6.92 5.24 -3.14
N PRO A 46 -8.20 4.81 -3.02
CA PRO A 46 -8.85 4.60 -1.75
C PRO A 46 -8.22 3.49 -0.91
N ALA A 47 -8.41 3.55 0.41
CA ALA A 47 -8.07 2.50 1.35
C ALA A 47 -9.17 2.37 2.42
N TYR A 48 -9.35 1.17 2.96
CA TYR A 48 -10.20 0.95 4.14
C TYR A 48 -9.41 1.28 5.40
N HIS A 49 -9.32 2.56 5.71
CA HIS A 49 -8.61 3.08 6.88
C HIS A 49 -9.21 4.41 7.34
N TRP A 50 -8.46 5.22 8.05
CA TRP A 50 -8.81 6.56 8.48
C TRP A 50 -7.55 7.37 8.79
N SER A 51 -7.70 8.68 9.00
CA SER A 51 -6.61 9.56 9.39
C SER A 51 -6.87 10.21 10.75
N ALA A 52 -5.84 10.35 11.55
CA ALA A 52 -5.76 11.23 12.71
C ALA A 52 -4.31 11.51 13.09
N ARG A 53 -4.07 12.64 13.73
CA ARG A 53 -2.79 13.00 14.39
C ARG A 53 -2.98 13.31 15.86
N GLY A 54 -4.24 13.50 16.28
CA GLY A 54 -4.64 13.76 17.64
C GLY A 54 -6.09 13.33 17.89
N ALA A 55 -6.62 13.67 19.06
CA ALA A 55 -7.97 13.28 19.44
C ALA A 55 -9.06 14.03 18.63
N ASP A 56 -8.76 15.24 18.16
CA ASP A 56 -9.75 16.17 17.61
C ASP A 56 -9.73 16.25 16.07
N ASP A 57 -8.82 15.55 15.40
CA ASP A 57 -8.65 15.64 13.94
C ASP A 57 -8.96 14.34 13.18
N ARG A 58 -9.64 13.39 13.82
CA ARG A 58 -10.01 12.12 13.19
C ARG A 58 -10.83 12.33 11.92
N ARG A 59 -10.35 11.78 10.80
CA ARG A 59 -10.94 11.89 9.45
C ARG A 59 -11.05 13.32 8.91
N MET A 60 -10.24 14.25 9.43
CA MET A 60 -10.19 15.63 8.94
C MET A 60 -9.25 15.81 7.75
N ALA A 61 -8.44 14.81 7.44
CA ALA A 61 -7.68 14.70 6.21
C ALA A 61 -8.03 13.38 5.52
N LEU A 62 -7.94 13.34 4.20
CA LEU A 62 -8.13 12.12 3.43
C LEU A 62 -6.93 11.18 3.63
N TRP A 63 -7.13 9.90 3.41
CA TRP A 63 -6.15 8.82 3.46
C TRP A 63 -6.23 8.00 2.17
N GLY A 64 -5.27 7.12 1.93
CA GLY A 64 -5.27 6.25 0.75
C GLY A 64 -3.91 5.65 0.47
N GLY A 65 -3.85 4.85 -0.57
CA GLY A 65 -2.64 4.35 -1.19
C GLY A 65 -2.30 5.11 -2.47
N PHE A 66 -1.32 4.58 -3.21
CA PHE A 66 -0.88 5.16 -4.48
C PHE A 66 -0.68 4.07 -5.54
N MET A 67 -1.11 4.36 -6.76
CA MET A 67 -0.68 3.67 -7.96
C MET A 67 0.36 4.54 -8.67
N LEU A 68 1.56 4.01 -8.86
CA LEU A 68 2.66 4.70 -9.55
C LEU A 68 2.89 4.05 -10.91
N GLN A 69 2.53 4.75 -11.97
CA GLN A 69 2.81 4.35 -13.35
C GLN A 69 4.13 4.95 -13.80
N THR A 70 5.03 4.13 -14.31
CA THR A 70 6.31 4.53 -14.90
C THR A 70 6.59 3.74 -16.18
N VAL A 71 7.68 4.03 -16.86
CA VAL A 71 8.15 3.21 -18.01
C VAL A 71 8.55 1.79 -17.59
N ALA A 72 8.91 1.58 -16.33
CA ALA A 72 9.28 0.27 -15.80
C ALA A 72 8.07 -0.58 -15.39
N GLY A 73 6.87 0.01 -15.34
CA GLY A 73 5.64 -0.67 -14.99
C GLY A 73 4.78 0.07 -13.99
N LEU A 74 3.75 -0.60 -13.50
CA LEU A 74 2.75 -0.11 -12.54
C LEU A 74 3.03 -0.69 -11.14
N VAL A 75 3.21 0.20 -10.16
CA VAL A 75 3.44 -0.18 -8.77
C VAL A 75 2.26 0.27 -7.91
N TYR A 76 1.69 -0.62 -7.11
CA TYR A 76 0.71 -0.28 -6.08
C TYR A 76 1.38 -0.24 -4.70
N PHE A 77 1.22 0.87 -3.99
CA PHE A 77 1.57 1.01 -2.58
C PHE A 77 0.29 1.18 -1.77
N ALA A 78 -0.06 0.19 -0.97
CA ALA A 78 -1.32 0.17 -0.24
C ALA A 78 -1.35 1.17 0.93
N GLY A 79 -0.22 1.39 1.62
CA GLY A 79 -0.24 1.94 2.97
C GLY A 79 -0.98 1.00 3.92
N ASP A 80 -1.67 1.56 4.91
CA ASP A 80 -2.52 0.78 5.81
C ASP A 80 -3.94 0.66 5.24
N THR A 81 -4.47 -0.55 5.21
CA THR A 81 -5.81 -0.82 4.69
C THR A 81 -6.41 -2.08 5.30
N GLY A 82 -7.73 -2.09 5.50
CA GLY A 82 -8.53 -3.30 5.63
C GLY A 82 -8.81 -3.93 4.26
N TYR A 83 -9.37 -5.12 4.25
CA TYR A 83 -9.80 -5.80 3.01
C TYR A 83 -11.23 -5.41 2.61
N GLY A 84 -12.11 -5.18 3.61
CA GLY A 84 -13.54 -4.99 3.37
C GLY A 84 -14.13 -6.20 2.64
N ASN A 85 -14.64 -5.96 1.44
CA ASN A 85 -15.14 -7.00 0.52
C ASN A 85 -14.32 -7.09 -0.79
N GLY A 86 -13.14 -6.46 -0.84
CA GLY A 86 -12.27 -6.44 -2.01
C GLY A 86 -12.70 -5.50 -3.14
N ALA A 87 -13.85 -4.81 -3.00
CA ALA A 87 -14.42 -4.02 -4.10
C ALA A 87 -13.48 -2.90 -4.60
N ILE A 88 -12.81 -2.19 -3.69
CA ILE A 88 -11.89 -1.10 -4.07
C ILE A 88 -10.69 -1.62 -4.87
N PHE A 89 -10.19 -2.82 -4.57
CA PHE A 89 -9.03 -3.39 -5.28
C PHE A 89 -9.42 -3.83 -6.70
N ARG A 90 -10.59 -4.45 -6.87
CA ARG A 90 -11.13 -4.76 -8.20
C ARG A 90 -11.45 -3.50 -9.01
N GLU A 91 -11.91 -2.44 -8.34
CA GLU A 91 -12.13 -1.13 -8.97
C GLU A 91 -10.80 -0.50 -9.43
N MET A 92 -9.74 -0.54 -8.59
CA MET A 92 -8.38 -0.10 -8.98
C MET A 92 -7.89 -0.82 -10.24
N ARG A 93 -8.01 -2.17 -10.26
CA ARG A 93 -7.67 -2.97 -11.44
C ARG A 93 -8.47 -2.55 -12.67
N SER A 94 -9.76 -2.31 -12.52
CA SER A 94 -10.65 -1.92 -13.63
C SER A 94 -10.35 -0.52 -14.18
N ARG A 95 -9.98 0.43 -13.31
CA ARG A 95 -9.74 1.83 -13.69
C ARG A 95 -8.32 2.08 -14.20
N ILE A 96 -7.33 1.45 -13.56
CA ILE A 96 -5.91 1.79 -13.77
C ILE A 96 -5.17 0.63 -14.43
N GLY A 97 -5.48 -0.60 -14.06
CA GLY A 97 -4.82 -1.81 -14.56
C GLY A 97 -4.30 -2.70 -13.43
N ALA A 98 -3.80 -3.87 -13.83
CA ALA A 98 -3.15 -4.81 -12.93
C ALA A 98 -1.72 -4.34 -12.63
N PRO A 99 -1.31 -4.17 -11.36
CA PRO A 99 0.04 -3.76 -11.05
C PRO A 99 1.06 -4.88 -11.31
N ASP A 100 2.24 -4.50 -11.78
CA ASP A 100 3.37 -5.42 -11.89
C ASP A 100 3.85 -5.83 -10.50
N ILE A 101 3.80 -4.89 -9.54
CA ILE A 101 4.16 -5.14 -8.15
C ILE A 101 3.20 -4.43 -7.19
N ALA A 102 2.76 -5.14 -6.14
CA ALA A 102 1.95 -4.58 -5.05
C ALA A 102 2.70 -4.64 -3.72
N LEU A 103 2.83 -3.50 -3.05
CA LEU A 103 3.40 -3.38 -1.70
C LEU A 103 2.24 -3.43 -0.70
N LEU A 104 2.08 -4.55 -0.01
CA LEU A 104 0.90 -4.85 0.82
C LEU A 104 1.30 -5.04 2.30
N PRO A 105 0.58 -4.43 3.25
CA PRO A 105 0.84 -4.65 4.67
C PRO A 105 0.50 -6.09 5.06
N ILE A 106 1.38 -6.74 5.82
CA ILE A 106 1.17 -8.11 6.31
C ILE A 106 1.26 -8.22 7.84
N GLY A 107 1.57 -7.12 8.54
CA GLY A 107 1.62 -7.04 10.00
C GLY A 107 0.55 -6.11 10.58
N ALA A 108 0.55 -5.97 11.90
CA ALA A 108 -0.38 -5.15 12.68
C ALA A 108 -1.86 -5.57 12.53
N TYR A 109 -2.15 -6.89 12.54
CA TYR A 109 -3.49 -7.42 12.32
C TYR A 109 -4.16 -8.04 13.54
N ALA A 110 -3.46 -8.27 14.63
CA ALA A 110 -4.04 -8.88 15.84
C ALA A 110 -4.33 -7.84 16.94
N PRO A 111 -5.42 -7.97 17.70
CA PRO A 111 -6.46 -9.01 17.57
C PRO A 111 -7.44 -8.69 16.43
N ARG A 112 -7.84 -9.73 15.67
CA ARG A 112 -8.67 -9.59 14.45
C ARG A 112 -10.02 -8.89 14.68
N TRP A 113 -10.67 -9.08 15.84
CA TRP A 113 -11.95 -8.46 16.15
C TRP A 113 -11.89 -6.92 16.17
N PHE A 114 -10.72 -6.36 16.43
CA PHE A 114 -10.48 -4.91 16.48
C PHE A 114 -9.81 -4.40 15.20
N MET A 115 -8.82 -5.14 14.65
CA MET A 115 -7.95 -4.67 13.58
C MET A 115 -8.53 -4.85 12.17
N ARG A 116 -9.41 -5.85 11.95
CA ARG A 116 -9.84 -6.31 10.62
C ARG A 116 -10.45 -5.23 9.70
N GLU A 117 -11.05 -4.20 10.26
CA GLU A 117 -11.70 -3.15 9.46
C GLU A 117 -10.68 -2.18 8.83
N GLN A 118 -9.45 -2.14 9.34
CA GLN A 118 -8.42 -1.16 8.99
C GLN A 118 -7.07 -1.79 8.63
N HIS A 119 -6.82 -3.03 9.05
CA HIS A 119 -5.58 -3.76 8.80
C HIS A 119 -5.88 -5.17 8.30
N ILE A 120 -5.30 -5.49 7.16
CA ILE A 120 -5.36 -6.84 6.59
C ILE A 120 -4.39 -7.77 7.31
N ASN A 121 -4.73 -9.07 7.33
CA ASN A 121 -3.80 -10.12 7.68
C ASN A 121 -3.15 -10.71 6.40
N PRO A 122 -2.13 -11.58 6.52
CA PRO A 122 -1.46 -12.17 5.34
C PRO A 122 -2.39 -12.86 4.34
N ALA A 123 -3.41 -13.57 4.81
CA ALA A 123 -4.38 -14.24 3.92
C ALA A 123 -5.24 -13.22 3.14
N GLU A 124 -5.59 -12.09 3.74
CA GLU A 124 -6.29 -10.99 3.06
C GLU A 124 -5.35 -10.25 2.09
N ALA A 125 -4.05 -10.13 2.42
CA ALA A 125 -3.07 -9.56 1.51
C ALA A 125 -2.94 -10.39 0.22
N VAL A 126 -2.93 -11.71 0.33
CA VAL A 126 -2.96 -12.62 -0.84
C VAL A 126 -4.23 -12.41 -1.66
N ARG A 127 -5.39 -12.25 -1.02
CA ARG A 127 -6.64 -11.93 -1.74
C ARG A 127 -6.59 -10.59 -2.46
N ILE A 128 -5.94 -9.57 -1.87
CA ILE A 128 -5.74 -8.28 -2.55
C ILE A 128 -4.86 -8.46 -3.78
N MET A 129 -3.77 -9.23 -3.69
CA MET A 129 -2.93 -9.55 -4.83
C MET A 129 -3.74 -10.16 -5.98
N GLU A 130 -4.66 -11.09 -5.68
CA GLU A 130 -5.54 -11.70 -6.67
C GLU A 130 -6.61 -10.74 -7.20
N ASP A 131 -7.28 -9.96 -6.34
CA ASP A 131 -8.29 -8.97 -6.74
C ASP A 131 -7.71 -7.89 -7.67
N LEU A 132 -6.46 -7.49 -7.44
CA LEU A 132 -5.69 -6.59 -8.29
C LEU A 132 -5.14 -7.28 -9.55
N ASP A 133 -5.06 -8.61 -9.56
CA ASP A 133 -4.32 -9.40 -10.55
C ASP A 133 -2.83 -8.98 -10.62
N ALA A 134 -2.25 -8.64 -9.47
CA ALA A 134 -0.88 -8.21 -9.39
C ALA A 134 0.09 -9.34 -9.78
N SER A 135 1.08 -9.05 -10.61
CA SER A 135 2.06 -10.05 -11.04
C SER A 135 2.90 -10.56 -9.88
N GLN A 136 3.33 -9.64 -9.02
CA GLN A 136 4.09 -9.92 -7.81
C GLN A 136 3.59 -9.04 -6.64
N ALA A 137 3.89 -9.45 -5.41
CA ALA A 137 3.65 -8.66 -4.22
C ALA A 137 4.84 -8.69 -3.25
N VAL A 138 4.95 -7.65 -2.44
CA VAL A 138 5.93 -7.54 -1.36
C VAL A 138 5.21 -7.21 -0.07
N GLY A 139 5.46 -8.01 0.96
CA GLY A 139 4.96 -7.79 2.30
C GLY A 139 5.72 -6.67 2.99
N ILE A 140 5.00 -5.64 3.37
CA ILE A 140 5.50 -4.49 4.14
C ILE A 140 4.80 -4.39 5.50
N HIS A 141 5.15 -3.39 6.30
CA HIS A 141 4.49 -3.09 7.59
C HIS A 141 4.58 -4.24 8.61
N TRP A 142 5.70 -4.95 8.67
CA TRP A 142 5.96 -6.04 9.60
C TRP A 142 7.43 -6.04 10.06
N GLY A 143 7.73 -6.76 11.14
CA GLY A 143 9.10 -7.13 11.53
C GLY A 143 9.95 -6.03 12.18
N VAL A 144 9.51 -4.75 12.23
CA VAL A 144 10.31 -3.63 12.76
C VAL A 144 9.83 -3.22 14.16
N PHE A 145 8.55 -2.96 14.33
CA PHE A 145 7.96 -2.55 15.61
C PHE A 145 6.88 -3.54 16.06
N GLN A 146 6.89 -3.89 17.35
CA GLN A 146 5.80 -4.65 17.97
C GLN A 146 4.63 -3.69 18.24
N LEU A 147 3.74 -3.56 17.26
CA LEU A 147 2.58 -2.66 17.33
C LEU A 147 1.32 -3.34 17.86
N THR A 148 1.22 -4.64 17.72
CA THR A 148 0.03 -5.47 17.95
C THR A 148 0.42 -6.81 18.57
N ASP A 149 -0.55 -7.72 18.72
CA ASP A 149 -0.38 -8.92 19.55
C ASP A 149 0.31 -10.10 18.82
N GLU A 150 0.38 -10.09 17.48
CA GLU A 150 1.02 -11.16 16.73
C GLU A 150 2.54 -11.21 16.94
N PRO A 151 3.15 -12.41 17.04
CA PRO A 151 4.61 -12.59 17.06
C PRO A 151 5.26 -12.05 15.78
N ARG A 152 6.52 -11.59 15.88
CA ARG A 152 7.25 -10.98 14.77
C ARG A 152 7.29 -11.84 13.50
N GLU A 153 7.48 -13.14 13.65
CA GLU A 153 7.66 -14.06 12.51
C GLU A 153 6.34 -14.60 11.95
N GLU A 154 5.25 -14.51 12.71
CA GLU A 154 3.93 -15.06 12.33
C GLU A 154 3.43 -14.53 10.97
N PRO A 155 3.58 -13.22 10.63
CA PRO A 155 3.15 -12.73 9.31
C PRO A 155 3.77 -13.47 8.13
N VAL A 156 5.04 -13.86 8.24
CA VAL A 156 5.77 -14.59 7.17
C VAL A 156 5.25 -16.01 7.03
N GLU A 157 5.05 -16.69 8.16
CA GLU A 157 4.54 -18.06 8.19
C GLU A 157 3.12 -18.12 7.61
N LEU A 158 2.23 -17.22 8.06
CA LEU A 158 0.85 -17.14 7.57
C LEU A 158 0.76 -16.72 6.11
N LEU A 159 1.67 -15.86 5.63
CA LEU A 159 1.76 -15.50 4.22
C LEU A 159 2.07 -16.73 3.36
N HIS A 160 3.08 -17.49 3.74
CA HIS A 160 3.47 -18.70 3.03
C HIS A 160 2.32 -19.73 3.01
N GLU A 161 1.69 -19.95 4.16
CA GLU A 161 0.52 -20.85 4.25
C GLU A 161 -0.64 -20.37 3.35
N ALA A 162 -0.93 -19.06 3.34
CA ALA A 162 -2.01 -18.51 2.54
C ALA A 162 -1.76 -18.67 1.03
N MET A 163 -0.52 -18.52 0.57
CA MET A 163 -0.14 -18.76 -0.83
C MET A 163 -0.36 -20.24 -1.21
N LEU A 164 0.10 -21.17 -0.37
CA LEU A 164 -0.06 -22.61 -0.61
C LEU A 164 -1.54 -23.04 -0.60
N GLN A 165 -2.35 -22.51 0.34
CA GLN A 165 -3.78 -22.81 0.41
C GLN A 165 -4.56 -22.37 -0.84
N ARG A 166 -4.03 -21.46 -1.61
CA ARG A 166 -4.63 -20.93 -2.83
C ARG A 166 -3.98 -21.47 -4.10
N ASP A 167 -3.06 -22.41 -3.96
CA ASP A 167 -2.31 -23.01 -5.08
C ASP A 167 -1.53 -21.96 -5.90
N LEU A 168 -1.00 -20.93 -5.20
CA LEU A 168 -0.20 -19.87 -5.78
C LEU A 168 1.29 -20.14 -5.54
N ASP A 169 2.14 -19.73 -6.50
CA ASP A 169 3.58 -19.78 -6.32
C ASP A 169 4.03 -18.81 -5.21
N PRO A 170 4.63 -19.32 -4.09
CA PRO A 170 5.08 -18.48 -3.00
C PRO A 170 6.14 -17.43 -3.41
N LEU A 171 6.85 -17.63 -4.52
CA LEU A 171 7.82 -16.65 -5.01
C LEU A 171 7.18 -15.37 -5.55
N ARG A 172 5.89 -15.39 -5.84
CA ARG A 172 5.14 -14.21 -6.28
C ARG A 172 4.82 -13.23 -5.16
N PHE A 173 4.85 -13.67 -3.90
CA PHE A 173 4.61 -12.79 -2.76
C PHE A 173 5.70 -12.98 -1.71
N LYS A 174 6.62 -12.03 -1.60
CA LYS A 174 7.77 -12.09 -0.70
C LYS A 174 7.56 -11.17 0.50
N ALA A 175 7.79 -11.67 1.71
CA ALA A 175 7.93 -10.86 2.91
C ALA A 175 9.37 -10.31 2.93
N ALA A 176 9.55 -9.03 2.55
CA ALA A 176 10.87 -8.40 2.51
C ALA A 176 11.26 -7.88 3.89
N GLU A 177 12.50 -8.13 4.30
CA GLU A 177 13.09 -7.52 5.49
C GLU A 177 13.70 -6.14 5.16
N PRO A 178 13.82 -5.24 6.16
CA PRO A 178 14.50 -3.96 5.97
C PRO A 178 15.92 -4.14 5.47
N GLY A 179 16.23 -3.57 4.30
CA GLY A 179 17.51 -3.68 3.64
C GLY A 179 17.55 -4.66 2.47
N ASP A 180 16.50 -5.47 2.29
CA ASP A 180 16.39 -6.33 1.11
C ASP A 180 16.22 -5.49 -0.15
N VAL A 181 16.87 -5.95 -1.21
CA VAL A 181 16.71 -5.41 -2.56
C VAL A 181 15.96 -6.44 -3.40
N LEU A 182 14.81 -6.04 -3.91
CA LEU A 182 13.98 -6.86 -4.79
C LEU A 182 14.03 -6.26 -6.19
N GLU A 183 14.44 -7.07 -7.15
CA GLU A 183 14.40 -6.70 -8.56
C GLU A 183 13.14 -7.29 -9.19
N TRP A 184 12.42 -6.46 -9.95
CA TRP A 184 11.34 -6.87 -10.83
C TRP A 184 11.53 -6.18 -12.19
N GLY A 185 11.05 -6.77 -13.23
CA GLY A 185 11.15 -6.23 -14.58
C GLY A 185 11.27 -7.36 -15.58
N SER A 186 11.17 -7.04 -16.85
CA SER A 186 11.31 -8.02 -17.91
C SER A 186 12.59 -8.83 -17.71
N SER A 187 12.45 -10.16 -17.54
CA SER A 187 13.52 -11.04 -17.96
C SER A 187 13.80 -10.69 -19.42
N ASP A 188 14.99 -10.15 -19.68
CA ASP A 188 15.51 -10.06 -21.05
C ASP A 188 15.55 -11.50 -21.60
N ASP A 189 14.56 -11.84 -22.43
CA ASP A 189 14.62 -12.92 -23.39
C ASP A 189 15.13 -12.38 -24.73
#